data_5ff88f0b86e3642e9c762efe9af1ffbf
#
_entry.id   5ff88f0b86e3642e9c762efe9af1ffbf
#
_cell.length_a   1.000
_cell.length_b   1.000
_cell.length_c   1.000
_cell.angle_alpha   90.00
_cell.angle_beta   90.00
_cell.angle_gamma   90.00
#
_symmetry.space_group_name_H-M   'P 1'
#
loop_
_entity.id
_entity.type
_entity.pdbx_description
1 polymer ?
#
loop_
_entity_poly.entity_id
_entity_poly.type
_entity_poly.pdbx_seq_one_letter_code
_entity_poly.pdbx_strand_id
1 'polypeptide(L)'
;MEQYVIKGGRPLEGEVTIAGAKNAALGILAAAVMTNQEVTIENVPNVRDTRVLLQAIQGIGARVRYIDEHTVAICGGTINPNTNLCVDDEYIRKIRASYYLLGALLGKYNHSQVALPGGCDIGARPIDLHIKGFEALGAHVDIANGMISVEADELIGSHIYMDVISVGATINVMMAAVMADGKTTIENAAKEPHIVDVANFLNSMGANIKGAGTDVIRIRGVKSLHGTTYSIIPDQIEAGTFMVAAAATRGNVLIKNVIPTHLEAITSKLTDIGATVIEYDDSVRVMCNKRLKATNIKTLPYPGFPTDMQPQMAVTLALSNGTSIVTESIFENRFKYVAELSRMGAHIRVEGNTAILDGVETFTGANVAAPDLRAGAALVIAALVANDFSTVCDIKYIQRGYEKFDEKLRGLGALIEKVETDKEIQKFKLRVG
;
A
#
# COMPACT_ATOMS: atom_id res chain seq x y z
N MET A 1 -10.22 -22.62 -6.32
CA MET A 1 -9.99 -21.17 -5.99
C MET A 1 -8.84 -21.12 -5.01
N GLU A 2 -7.80 -20.33 -5.32
CA GLU A 2 -6.60 -20.27 -4.47
C GLU A 2 -6.91 -19.81 -3.05
N GLN A 3 -6.34 -20.50 -2.07
CA GLN A 3 -6.46 -20.21 -0.65
C GLN A 3 -5.18 -20.60 0.09
N TYR A 4 -4.94 -20.04 1.27
CA TYR A 4 -3.90 -20.52 2.16
C TYR A 4 -4.47 -21.51 3.15
N VAL A 5 -3.78 -22.64 3.33
CA VAL A 5 -3.98 -23.55 4.45
C VAL A 5 -2.82 -23.36 5.42
N ILE A 6 -3.13 -23.20 6.70
CA ILE A 6 -2.17 -22.83 7.73
C ILE A 6 -2.38 -23.72 8.96
N LYS A 7 -1.29 -24.27 9.51
CA LYS A 7 -1.27 -24.83 10.87
C LYS A 7 -0.57 -23.84 11.79
N GLY A 8 -1.31 -23.26 12.70
CA GLY A 8 -0.79 -22.27 13.64
C GLY A 8 -0.04 -22.86 14.83
N GLY A 9 0.29 -22.00 15.78
CA GLY A 9 0.90 -22.37 17.05
C GLY A 9 2.42 -22.46 17.04
N ARG A 10 3.10 -22.01 15.98
CA ARG A 10 4.57 -21.94 15.93
C ARG A 10 5.05 -20.49 15.93
N PRO A 11 6.10 -20.16 16.72
CA PRO A 11 6.76 -18.86 16.61
C PRO A 11 7.44 -18.72 15.25
N LEU A 12 7.45 -17.50 14.71
CA LEU A 12 8.23 -17.17 13.53
C LEU A 12 9.66 -16.86 13.93
N GLU A 13 10.63 -17.46 13.25
CA GLU A 13 12.05 -17.28 13.52
C GLU A 13 12.86 -17.17 12.24
N GLY A 14 13.90 -16.35 12.23
CA GLY A 14 14.81 -16.20 11.11
C GLY A 14 14.85 -14.80 10.53
N GLU A 15 15.04 -14.70 9.22
CA GLU A 15 15.21 -13.45 8.51
C GLU A 15 14.25 -13.34 7.32
N VAL A 16 13.73 -12.15 7.08
CA VAL A 16 12.90 -11.85 5.91
C VAL A 16 13.40 -10.56 5.25
N THR A 17 13.46 -10.55 3.92
CA THR A 17 13.82 -9.37 3.14
C THR A 17 12.56 -8.72 2.58
N ILE A 18 12.41 -7.42 2.80
CA ILE A 18 11.26 -6.64 2.38
C ILE A 18 11.39 -6.21 0.92
N ALA A 19 10.31 -6.31 0.18
CA ALA A 19 10.21 -5.88 -1.21
C ALA A 19 10.07 -4.34 -1.33
N GLY A 20 10.12 -3.84 -2.55
CA GLY A 20 9.86 -2.44 -2.83
C GLY A 20 8.44 -2.01 -2.44
N ALA A 21 8.30 -0.74 -2.04
CA ALA A 21 7.04 -0.18 -1.57
C ALA A 21 6.00 -0.13 -2.69
N LYS A 22 4.94 -0.93 -2.57
CA LYS A 22 3.84 -0.95 -3.55
C LYS A 22 3.27 0.44 -3.78
N ASN A 23 2.99 1.19 -2.73
CA ASN A 23 2.37 2.50 -2.85
C ASN A 23 3.29 3.54 -3.51
N ALA A 24 4.61 3.43 -3.32
CA ALA A 24 5.59 4.24 -4.05
C ALA A 24 5.67 3.81 -5.53
N ALA A 25 5.74 2.49 -5.78
CA ALA A 25 5.80 1.93 -7.12
C ALA A 25 4.66 2.44 -8.01
N LEU A 26 3.44 2.48 -7.51
CA LEU A 26 2.28 2.92 -8.28
C LEU A 26 2.39 4.39 -8.74
N GLY A 27 2.88 5.27 -7.87
CA GLY A 27 3.14 6.68 -8.24
C GLY A 27 4.33 6.83 -9.19
N ILE A 28 5.43 6.12 -8.92
CA ILE A 28 6.67 6.18 -9.72
C ILE A 28 6.45 5.61 -11.13
N LEU A 29 5.78 4.47 -11.26
CA LEU A 29 5.47 3.86 -12.57
C LEU A 29 4.58 4.78 -13.41
N ALA A 30 3.58 5.43 -12.80
CA ALA A 30 2.77 6.43 -13.48
C ALA A 30 3.58 7.66 -13.90
N ALA A 31 4.46 8.18 -13.03
CA ALA A 31 5.31 9.32 -13.31
C ALA A 31 6.36 9.03 -14.42
N ALA A 32 6.78 7.77 -14.59
CA ALA A 32 7.76 7.37 -15.60
C ALA A 32 7.33 7.66 -17.04
N VAL A 33 6.01 7.77 -17.32
CA VAL A 33 5.51 8.13 -18.66
C VAL A 33 5.70 9.60 -19.00
N MET A 34 6.04 10.44 -18.01
CA MET A 34 6.12 11.91 -18.20
C MET A 34 7.34 12.36 -19.01
N THR A 35 8.33 11.51 -19.21
CA THR A 35 9.50 11.80 -20.08
C THR A 35 9.39 11.06 -21.40
N ASN A 36 10.07 11.59 -22.44
CA ASN A 36 10.24 10.91 -23.74
C ASN A 36 11.46 9.98 -23.76
N GLN A 37 12.29 10.01 -22.73
CA GLN A 37 13.46 9.15 -22.61
C GLN A 37 13.13 7.88 -21.82
N GLU A 38 13.95 6.86 -21.95
CA GLU A 38 13.81 5.64 -21.16
C GLU A 38 14.17 5.87 -19.70
N VAL A 39 13.34 5.36 -18.82
CA VAL A 39 13.52 5.36 -17.35
C VAL A 39 13.65 3.92 -16.89
N THR A 40 14.68 3.62 -16.13
CA THR A 40 14.86 2.31 -15.49
C THR A 40 14.44 2.42 -14.01
N ILE A 41 13.53 1.57 -13.60
CA ILE A 41 13.02 1.53 -12.23
C ILE A 41 13.36 0.18 -11.62
N GLU A 42 14.10 0.23 -10.52
CA GLU A 42 14.57 -0.92 -9.75
C GLU A 42 13.73 -1.12 -8.49
N ASN A 43 13.82 -2.31 -7.89
CA ASN A 43 13.08 -2.69 -6.69
C ASN A 43 11.56 -2.56 -6.85
N VAL A 44 11.04 -2.80 -8.05
CA VAL A 44 9.59 -2.84 -8.31
C VAL A 44 9.03 -4.12 -7.69
N PRO A 45 8.06 -4.04 -6.75
CA PRO A 45 7.48 -5.25 -6.18
C PRO A 45 6.66 -6.00 -7.24
N ASN A 46 6.87 -7.32 -7.33
CA ASN A 46 6.13 -8.17 -8.26
C ASN A 46 4.78 -8.58 -7.68
N VAL A 47 3.88 -7.61 -7.55
CA VAL A 47 2.52 -7.78 -7.04
C VAL A 47 1.47 -7.51 -8.11
N ARG A 48 0.23 -7.91 -7.88
CA ARG A 48 -0.83 -7.77 -8.87
C ARG A 48 -1.07 -6.31 -9.28
N ASP A 49 -1.09 -5.38 -8.32
CA ASP A 49 -1.40 -3.97 -8.61
C ASP A 49 -0.34 -3.32 -9.52
N THR A 50 0.96 -3.62 -9.33
CA THR A 50 2.03 -3.10 -10.20
C THR A 50 1.97 -3.69 -11.61
N ARG A 51 1.67 -4.99 -11.73
CA ARG A 51 1.51 -5.64 -13.05
C ARG A 51 0.35 -5.05 -13.85
N VAL A 52 -0.79 -4.83 -13.20
CA VAL A 52 -1.96 -4.22 -13.85
C VAL A 52 -1.66 -2.79 -14.30
N LEU A 53 -0.97 -2.00 -13.48
CA LEU A 53 -0.58 -0.64 -13.87
C LEU A 53 0.41 -0.63 -15.05
N LEU A 54 1.40 -1.54 -15.06
CA LEU A 54 2.32 -1.68 -16.21
C LEU A 54 1.61 -2.08 -17.49
N GLN A 55 0.61 -2.97 -17.43
CA GLN A 55 -0.25 -3.30 -18.57
C GLN A 55 -1.03 -2.08 -19.07
N ALA A 56 -1.56 -1.27 -18.16
CA ALA A 56 -2.23 -0.03 -18.52
C ALA A 56 -1.29 0.97 -19.22
N ILE A 57 -0.08 1.12 -18.70
CA ILE A 57 0.96 1.97 -19.28
C ILE A 57 1.34 1.48 -20.69
N GLN A 58 1.42 0.17 -20.90
CA GLN A 58 1.59 -0.40 -22.25
C GLN A 58 0.38 -0.14 -23.14
N GLY A 59 -0.84 -0.26 -22.59
CA GLY A 59 -2.09 -0.05 -23.32
C GLY A 59 -2.26 1.35 -23.89
N ILE A 60 -1.73 2.37 -23.22
CA ILE A 60 -1.71 3.76 -23.73
C ILE A 60 -0.55 4.03 -24.70
N GLY A 61 0.27 3.03 -25.02
CA GLY A 61 1.32 3.11 -26.04
C GLY A 61 2.75 3.33 -25.50
N ALA A 62 2.97 3.37 -24.20
CA ALA A 62 4.31 3.40 -23.64
C ALA A 62 5.03 2.06 -23.87
N ARG A 63 6.30 2.11 -24.21
CA ARG A 63 7.12 0.91 -24.26
C ARG A 63 7.55 0.51 -22.86
N VAL A 64 7.20 -0.71 -22.46
CA VAL A 64 7.60 -1.32 -21.18
C VAL A 64 8.43 -2.55 -21.46
N ARG A 65 9.62 -2.65 -20.88
CA ARG A 65 10.54 -3.77 -21.01
C ARG A 65 10.95 -4.27 -19.64
N TYR A 66 10.67 -5.52 -19.35
CA TYR A 66 11.12 -6.18 -18.12
C TYR A 66 12.59 -6.57 -18.25
N ILE A 67 13.46 -6.05 -17.39
CA ILE A 67 14.89 -6.36 -17.34
C ILE A 67 15.10 -7.62 -16.50
N ASP A 68 14.47 -7.67 -15.34
CA ASP A 68 14.38 -8.82 -14.43
C ASP A 68 13.07 -8.80 -13.66
N GLU A 69 12.94 -9.65 -12.63
CA GLU A 69 11.69 -9.78 -11.82
C GLU A 69 11.30 -8.48 -11.11
N HIS A 70 12.27 -7.61 -10.79
CA HIS A 70 12.07 -6.40 -9.99
C HIS A 70 12.57 -5.12 -10.67
N THR A 71 12.97 -5.20 -11.94
CA THR A 71 13.49 -4.07 -12.70
C THR A 71 12.76 -3.92 -14.03
N VAL A 72 12.22 -2.74 -14.28
CA VAL A 72 11.51 -2.41 -15.52
C VAL A 72 12.07 -1.14 -16.15
N ALA A 73 12.13 -1.12 -17.48
CA ALA A 73 12.41 0.08 -18.26
C ALA A 73 11.14 0.57 -18.95
N ILE A 74 10.83 1.85 -18.80
CA ILE A 74 9.63 2.49 -19.34
C ILE A 74 10.06 3.67 -20.21
N CYS A 75 9.48 3.77 -21.42
CA CYS A 75 9.68 4.91 -22.31
C CYS A 75 8.31 5.50 -22.70
N GLY A 76 7.99 6.68 -22.14
CA GLY A 76 6.79 7.43 -22.46
C GLY A 76 6.84 8.14 -23.82
N GLY A 77 8.00 8.22 -24.46
CA GLY A 77 8.18 8.85 -25.78
C GLY A 77 7.50 8.08 -26.93
N THR A 78 7.09 6.84 -26.70
CA THR A 78 6.36 6.02 -27.68
C THR A 78 4.84 6.23 -27.63
N ILE A 79 4.33 6.95 -26.65
CA ILE A 79 2.91 7.31 -26.55
C ILE A 79 2.58 8.32 -27.66
N ASN A 80 1.54 8.04 -28.44
CA ASN A 80 1.05 8.98 -29.44
C ASN A 80 0.01 9.93 -28.81
N PRO A 81 0.34 11.22 -28.63
CA PRO A 81 -0.58 12.18 -27.98
C PRO A 81 -1.86 12.47 -28.80
N ASN A 82 -1.86 12.15 -30.10
CA ASN A 82 -3.01 12.34 -30.96
C ASN A 82 -4.02 11.19 -30.91
N THR A 83 -3.69 10.12 -30.23
CA THR A 83 -4.65 9.04 -29.92
C THR A 83 -5.43 9.39 -28.67
N ASN A 84 -6.60 8.79 -28.50
CA ASN A 84 -7.36 8.93 -27.27
C ASN A 84 -6.54 8.34 -26.11
N LEU A 85 -5.99 9.20 -25.23
CA LEU A 85 -5.26 8.79 -24.03
C LEU A 85 -6.27 8.28 -22.97
N CYS A 86 -7.02 7.27 -23.37
CA CYS A 86 -8.05 6.64 -22.55
C CYS A 86 -7.47 5.39 -21.87
N VAL A 87 -7.47 5.40 -20.56
CA VAL A 87 -7.09 4.27 -19.73
C VAL A 87 -8.38 3.56 -19.28
N ASP A 88 -8.91 2.70 -20.13
CA ASP A 88 -10.11 1.90 -19.85
C ASP A 88 -9.84 0.41 -20.08
N ASP A 89 -9.48 -0.30 -19.03
CA ASP A 89 -9.33 -1.74 -19.02
C ASP A 89 -10.13 -2.33 -17.84
N GLU A 90 -10.73 -3.49 -18.03
CA GLU A 90 -11.48 -4.19 -16.98
C GLU A 90 -10.66 -4.36 -15.69
N TYR A 91 -9.35 -4.55 -15.81
CA TYR A 91 -8.45 -4.69 -14.66
C TYR A 91 -8.14 -3.35 -13.99
N ILE A 92 -8.07 -2.26 -14.76
CA ILE A 92 -7.82 -0.90 -14.27
C ILE A 92 -8.95 -0.42 -13.37
N ARG A 93 -10.19 -0.73 -13.72
CA ARG A 93 -11.35 -0.43 -12.87
C ARG A 93 -11.26 -1.07 -11.49
N LYS A 94 -10.40 -2.08 -11.31
CA LYS A 94 -10.17 -2.79 -10.03
C LYS A 94 -9.03 -2.20 -9.19
N ILE A 95 -8.20 -1.31 -9.76
CA ILE A 95 -7.09 -0.66 -9.03
C ILE A 95 -7.26 0.87 -9.03
N ARG A 96 -7.19 1.48 -7.85
CA ARG A 96 -7.31 2.96 -7.75
C ARG A 96 -6.07 3.70 -8.22
N ALA A 97 -4.94 3.03 -8.33
CA ALA A 97 -3.69 3.62 -8.80
C ALA A 97 -3.75 4.10 -10.26
N SER A 98 -4.74 3.66 -11.04
CA SER A 98 -5.00 4.19 -12.37
C SER A 98 -5.21 5.72 -12.38
N TYR A 99 -5.70 6.29 -11.28
CA TYR A 99 -5.82 7.74 -11.12
C TYR A 99 -4.50 8.50 -11.20
N TYR A 100 -3.38 7.88 -10.86
CA TYR A 100 -2.08 8.53 -11.00
C TYR A 100 -1.73 8.85 -12.45
N LEU A 101 -2.28 8.09 -13.40
CA LEU A 101 -2.15 8.40 -14.82
C LEU A 101 -2.88 9.69 -15.22
N LEU A 102 -3.93 10.13 -14.48
CA LEU A 102 -4.57 11.42 -14.73
C LEU A 102 -3.56 12.57 -14.60
N GLY A 103 -2.89 12.66 -13.44
CA GLY A 103 -1.91 13.73 -13.18
C GLY A 103 -0.69 13.64 -14.08
N ALA A 104 -0.17 12.43 -14.30
CA ALA A 104 1.00 12.21 -15.14
C ALA A 104 0.75 12.60 -16.62
N LEU A 105 -0.36 12.16 -17.20
CA LEU A 105 -0.71 12.47 -18.59
C LEU A 105 -1.20 13.91 -18.75
N LEU A 106 -1.94 14.45 -17.79
CA LEU A 106 -2.31 15.88 -17.78
C LEU A 106 -1.07 16.75 -17.76
N GLY A 107 -0.09 16.46 -16.90
CA GLY A 107 1.16 17.20 -16.82
C GLY A 107 1.96 17.18 -18.12
N LYS A 108 1.96 16.04 -18.84
CA LYS A 108 2.74 15.87 -20.07
C LYS A 108 2.02 16.34 -21.34
N TYR A 109 0.72 16.07 -21.45
CA TYR A 109 -0.04 16.23 -22.69
C TYR A 109 -1.19 17.24 -22.59
N ASN A 110 -1.40 17.84 -21.43
CA ASN A 110 -2.54 18.71 -21.11
C ASN A 110 -3.92 18.03 -21.23
N HIS A 111 -3.99 16.73 -21.40
CA HIS A 111 -5.24 15.99 -21.41
C HIS A 111 -5.05 14.53 -20.98
N SER A 112 -6.06 13.95 -20.38
CA SER A 112 -6.11 12.53 -19.99
C SER A 112 -7.53 12.09 -19.72
N GLN A 113 -7.80 10.80 -19.93
CA GLN A 113 -9.06 10.18 -19.56
C GLN A 113 -8.80 8.82 -18.90
N VAL A 114 -9.41 8.59 -17.74
CA VAL A 114 -9.25 7.36 -16.97
C VAL A 114 -10.62 6.86 -16.50
N ALA A 115 -10.83 5.54 -16.58
CA ALA A 115 -12.04 4.93 -16.03
C ALA A 115 -12.12 5.13 -14.52
N LEU A 116 -13.31 5.48 -14.03
CA LEU A 116 -13.57 5.54 -12.58
C LEU A 116 -13.36 4.16 -11.97
N PRO A 117 -12.42 3.98 -11.04
CA PRO A 117 -12.21 2.68 -10.44
C PRO A 117 -13.38 2.32 -9.53
N GLY A 118 -13.80 1.08 -9.59
CA GLY A 118 -14.54 0.44 -8.52
C GLY A 118 -13.69 0.47 -7.24
N GLY A 119 -14.30 0.68 -6.07
CA GLY A 119 -13.55 0.81 -4.81
C GLY A 119 -13.17 -0.53 -4.19
N CYS A 120 -12.06 -0.58 -3.42
CA CYS A 120 -12.05 -1.42 -2.24
C CYS A 120 -13.09 -0.86 -1.27
N ASP A 121 -13.96 -1.72 -0.77
CA ASP A 121 -15.10 -1.35 0.06
C ASP A 121 -14.67 -1.09 1.54
N ILE A 122 -13.64 -0.22 1.71
CA ILE A 122 -13.11 0.20 3.03
C ILE A 122 -13.55 1.61 3.41
N GLY A 123 -14.34 2.28 2.58
CA GLY A 123 -14.86 3.63 2.83
C GLY A 123 -14.92 4.50 1.57
N ALA A 124 -15.60 5.62 1.69
CA ALA A 124 -15.69 6.64 0.66
C ALA A 124 -14.30 7.21 0.35
N ARG A 125 -13.99 7.33 -0.91
CA ARG A 125 -12.74 7.93 -1.40
C ARG A 125 -13.06 8.88 -2.54
N PRO A 126 -13.64 10.04 -2.22
CA PRO A 126 -14.02 11.01 -3.21
C PRO A 126 -12.77 11.51 -3.96
N ILE A 127 -12.97 11.91 -5.22
CA ILE A 127 -11.91 12.47 -6.08
C ILE A 127 -11.97 14.00 -6.13
N ASP A 128 -12.80 14.62 -5.30
CA ASP A 128 -13.01 16.07 -5.22
C ASP A 128 -11.70 16.85 -5.02
N LEU A 129 -10.78 16.35 -4.19
CA LEU A 129 -9.47 16.98 -3.99
C LEU A 129 -8.56 16.87 -5.22
N HIS A 130 -8.66 15.79 -5.99
CA HIS A 130 -7.96 15.68 -7.28
C HIS A 130 -8.49 16.72 -8.26
N ILE A 131 -9.82 16.80 -8.37
CA ILE A 131 -10.51 17.77 -9.22
C ILE A 131 -10.13 19.20 -8.83
N LYS A 132 -10.27 19.55 -7.56
CA LYS A 132 -9.88 20.86 -7.02
C LYS A 132 -8.44 21.23 -7.40
N GLY A 133 -7.50 20.28 -7.27
CA GLY A 133 -6.10 20.52 -7.61
C GLY A 133 -5.88 20.72 -9.11
N PHE A 134 -6.53 19.94 -9.96
CA PHE A 134 -6.42 20.09 -11.42
C PHE A 134 -7.08 21.39 -11.92
N GLU A 135 -8.25 21.74 -11.40
CA GLU A 135 -8.93 22.99 -11.72
C GLU A 135 -8.12 24.23 -11.28
N ALA A 136 -7.47 24.14 -10.11
CA ALA A 136 -6.59 25.19 -9.64
C ALA A 136 -5.37 25.41 -10.54
N LEU A 137 -4.92 24.36 -11.25
CA LEU A 137 -3.87 24.46 -12.28
C LEU A 137 -4.38 24.92 -13.64
N GLY A 138 -5.68 25.17 -13.77
CA GLY A 138 -6.31 25.64 -15.02
C GLY A 138 -6.91 24.54 -15.90
N ALA A 139 -6.99 23.30 -15.40
CA ALA A 139 -7.64 22.21 -16.14
C ALA A 139 -9.18 22.24 -16.00
N HIS A 140 -9.87 21.77 -17.02
CA HIS A 140 -11.28 21.45 -16.98
C HIS A 140 -11.44 19.96 -16.67
N VAL A 141 -12.37 19.61 -15.79
CA VAL A 141 -12.65 18.22 -15.39
C VAL A 141 -14.10 17.88 -15.69
N ASP A 142 -14.31 16.79 -16.41
CA ASP A 142 -15.62 16.22 -16.70
C ASP A 142 -15.72 14.77 -16.23
N ILE A 143 -16.87 14.41 -15.68
CA ILE A 143 -17.17 13.04 -15.25
C ILE A 143 -18.42 12.57 -15.95
N ALA A 144 -18.24 11.70 -16.93
CA ALA A 144 -19.33 11.15 -17.72
C ALA A 144 -19.08 9.68 -18.07
N ASN A 145 -20.15 8.90 -18.20
CA ASN A 145 -20.11 7.51 -18.68
C ASN A 145 -19.12 6.59 -17.89
N GLY A 146 -18.92 6.85 -16.61
CA GLY A 146 -17.97 6.09 -15.77
C GLY A 146 -16.50 6.42 -16.02
N MET A 147 -16.24 7.54 -16.70
CA MET A 147 -14.90 8.06 -16.98
C MET A 147 -14.71 9.42 -16.31
N ILE A 148 -13.46 9.73 -15.94
CA ILE A 148 -13.02 11.07 -15.61
C ILE A 148 -12.10 11.55 -16.72
N SER A 149 -12.40 12.72 -17.29
CA SER A 149 -11.64 13.39 -18.32
C SER A 149 -11.09 14.69 -17.76
N VAL A 150 -9.83 14.97 -18.02
CA VAL A 150 -9.16 16.21 -17.62
C VAL A 150 -8.46 16.80 -18.85
N GLU A 151 -8.62 18.12 -19.06
CA GLU A 151 -8.00 18.81 -20.18
C GLU A 151 -7.65 20.27 -19.81
N ALA A 152 -6.61 20.82 -20.39
CA ALA A 152 -6.20 22.19 -20.24
C ALA A 152 -5.58 22.71 -21.54
N ASP A 153 -5.79 23.98 -21.87
CA ASP A 153 -5.01 24.64 -22.92
C ASP A 153 -3.55 24.81 -22.46
N GLU A 154 -3.36 25.21 -21.20
CA GLU A 154 -2.07 25.36 -20.55
C GLU A 154 -2.25 25.13 -19.04
N LEU A 155 -1.31 24.44 -18.40
CA LEU A 155 -1.27 24.31 -16.96
C LEU A 155 -0.45 25.46 -16.35
N ILE A 156 -1.03 26.16 -15.39
CA ILE A 156 -0.42 27.31 -14.71
C ILE A 156 -0.30 27.02 -13.23
N GLY A 157 0.89 27.23 -12.68
CA GLY A 157 1.17 27.03 -11.25
C GLY A 157 0.27 27.88 -10.37
N SER A 158 -0.18 27.31 -9.27
CA SER A 158 -1.17 27.91 -8.38
C SER A 158 -0.91 27.55 -6.92
N HIS A 159 -1.57 28.27 -6.01
CA HIS A 159 -1.63 27.93 -4.59
C HIS A 159 -2.85 27.02 -4.34
N ILE A 160 -2.59 25.81 -3.83
CA ILE A 160 -3.60 24.77 -3.65
C ILE A 160 -3.61 24.34 -2.18
N TYR A 161 -4.72 24.59 -1.50
CA TYR A 161 -4.96 24.10 -0.14
C TYR A 161 -5.80 22.83 -0.17
N MET A 162 -5.29 21.76 0.42
CA MET A 162 -6.01 20.48 0.57
C MET A 162 -6.89 20.55 1.81
N ASP A 163 -8.21 20.51 1.65
CA ASP A 163 -9.16 20.59 2.78
C ASP A 163 -9.00 19.42 3.75
N VAL A 164 -8.56 18.28 3.22
CA VAL A 164 -8.20 17.07 3.98
C VAL A 164 -6.89 16.54 3.44
N ILE A 165 -6.06 15.96 4.30
CA ILE A 165 -4.82 15.29 3.89
C ILE A 165 -5.17 14.08 3.01
N SER A 166 -4.71 14.09 1.77
CA SER A 166 -4.97 13.05 0.78
C SER A 166 -3.69 12.66 0.06
N VAL A 167 -3.26 11.41 0.23
CA VAL A 167 -2.09 10.85 -0.46
C VAL A 167 -2.28 10.88 -1.97
N GLY A 168 -3.43 10.38 -2.44
CA GLY A 168 -3.71 10.29 -3.88
C GLY A 168 -3.75 11.66 -4.55
N ALA A 169 -4.44 12.62 -3.97
CA ALA A 169 -4.51 13.99 -4.50
C ALA A 169 -3.14 14.68 -4.46
N THR A 170 -2.38 14.53 -3.38
CA THR A 170 -1.03 15.10 -3.28
C THR A 170 -0.12 14.61 -4.42
N ILE A 171 -0.06 13.30 -4.66
CA ILE A 171 0.76 12.72 -5.74
C ILE A 171 0.28 13.18 -7.12
N ASN A 172 -1.03 13.13 -7.37
CA ASN A 172 -1.60 13.47 -8.66
C ASN A 172 -1.39 14.95 -9.02
N VAL A 173 -1.67 15.84 -8.08
CA VAL A 173 -1.47 17.27 -8.28
C VAL A 173 0.02 17.61 -8.41
N MET A 174 0.87 16.94 -7.64
CA MET A 174 2.33 17.08 -7.76
C MET A 174 2.81 16.73 -9.17
N MET A 175 2.38 15.60 -9.74
CA MET A 175 2.73 15.21 -11.10
C MET A 175 2.22 16.21 -12.15
N ALA A 176 0.97 16.65 -12.06
CA ALA A 176 0.43 17.64 -12.99
C ALA A 176 1.18 18.99 -12.90
N ALA A 177 1.58 19.39 -11.70
CA ALA A 177 2.25 20.67 -11.46
C ALA A 177 3.72 20.71 -11.92
N VAL A 178 4.38 19.57 -12.06
CA VAL A 178 5.82 19.49 -12.42
C VAL A 178 6.12 20.19 -13.76
N MET A 179 5.19 20.17 -14.70
CA MET A 179 5.35 20.80 -16.02
C MET A 179 4.44 22.03 -16.22
N ALA A 180 3.69 22.45 -15.19
CA ALA A 180 2.88 23.67 -15.23
C ALA A 180 3.76 24.91 -15.25
N ASP A 181 3.35 25.96 -15.97
CA ASP A 181 4.11 27.21 -16.01
C ASP A 181 4.08 27.92 -14.64
N GLY A 182 5.23 28.40 -14.19
CA GLY A 182 5.35 29.16 -12.95
C GLY A 182 5.59 28.28 -11.70
N LYS A 183 4.95 28.65 -10.60
CA LYS A 183 5.13 28.02 -9.29
C LYS A 183 3.82 27.47 -8.74
N THR A 184 3.86 26.25 -8.23
CA THR A 184 2.75 25.64 -7.46
C THR A 184 3.14 25.45 -6.02
N THR A 185 2.22 25.78 -5.11
CA THR A 185 2.34 25.46 -3.68
C THR A 185 1.16 24.59 -3.28
N ILE A 186 1.43 23.41 -2.74
CA ILE A 186 0.42 22.51 -2.18
C ILE A 186 0.53 22.59 -0.67
N GLU A 187 -0.51 23.10 0.00
CA GLU A 187 -0.60 23.17 1.47
C GLU A 187 -1.51 22.08 2.02
N ASN A 188 -1.25 21.68 3.27
CA ASN A 188 -1.86 20.53 3.92
C ASN A 188 -1.65 19.23 3.12
N ALA A 189 -0.47 19.11 2.52
CA ALA A 189 -0.05 17.96 1.74
C ALA A 189 0.13 16.73 2.64
N ALA A 190 -0.08 15.53 2.09
CA ALA A 190 0.28 14.28 2.73
C ALA A 190 1.81 14.14 2.83
N LYS A 191 2.29 13.44 3.87
CA LYS A 191 3.72 13.40 4.26
C LYS A 191 4.32 12.00 4.18
N GLU A 192 3.56 11.02 3.77
CA GLU A 192 3.94 9.61 3.74
C GLU A 192 5.26 9.40 2.97
N PRO A 193 6.12 8.45 3.40
CA PRO A 193 7.40 8.17 2.75
C PRO A 193 7.33 7.97 1.25
N HIS A 194 6.28 7.33 0.75
CA HIS A 194 6.11 7.11 -0.68
C HIS A 194 5.80 8.39 -1.48
N ILE A 195 5.30 9.46 -0.84
CA ILE A 195 5.17 10.79 -1.48
C ILE A 195 6.55 11.41 -1.67
N VAL A 196 7.41 11.29 -0.65
CA VAL A 196 8.81 11.74 -0.74
C VAL A 196 9.54 10.98 -1.85
N ASP A 197 9.30 9.67 -1.96
CA ASP A 197 9.92 8.81 -2.96
C ASP A 197 9.51 9.20 -4.39
N VAL A 198 8.20 9.45 -4.62
CA VAL A 198 7.72 9.97 -5.92
C VAL A 198 8.33 11.34 -6.24
N ALA A 199 8.43 12.25 -5.26
CA ALA A 199 9.05 13.55 -5.45
C ALA A 199 10.56 13.43 -5.78
N ASN A 200 11.27 12.55 -5.10
CA ASN A 200 12.69 12.27 -5.36
C ASN A 200 12.89 11.67 -6.76
N PHE A 201 12.01 10.76 -7.15
CA PHE A 201 12.02 10.19 -8.51
C PHE A 201 11.80 11.29 -9.56
N LEU A 202 10.78 12.13 -9.42
CA LEU A 202 10.54 13.26 -10.34
C LEU A 202 11.73 14.22 -10.37
N ASN A 203 12.32 14.54 -9.22
CA ASN A 203 13.52 15.37 -9.15
C ASN A 203 14.73 14.71 -9.86
N SER A 204 14.87 13.41 -9.78
CA SER A 204 15.91 12.68 -10.51
C SER A 204 15.73 12.73 -12.02
N MET A 205 14.51 12.99 -12.50
CA MET A 205 14.20 13.27 -13.91
C MET A 205 14.33 14.75 -14.30
N GLY A 206 14.73 15.63 -13.37
CA GLY A 206 14.91 17.05 -13.63
C GLY A 206 13.78 17.95 -13.15
N ALA A 207 12.81 17.45 -12.42
CA ALA A 207 11.80 18.28 -11.76
C ALA A 207 12.40 19.16 -10.65
N ASN A 208 11.65 20.16 -10.22
CA ASN A 208 12.05 21.07 -9.14
C ASN A 208 10.97 21.08 -8.05
N ILE A 209 11.02 20.06 -7.18
CA ILE A 209 10.09 19.85 -6.07
C ILE A 209 10.84 19.97 -4.76
N LYS A 210 10.31 20.78 -3.84
CA LYS A 210 10.84 20.98 -2.48
C LYS A 210 9.74 20.82 -1.44
N GLY A 211 10.10 20.37 -0.25
CA GLY A 211 9.19 20.24 0.88
C GLY A 211 8.36 18.96 0.90
N ALA A 212 8.58 18.00 0.01
CA ALA A 212 7.97 16.68 0.14
C ALA A 212 8.33 16.03 1.49
N GLY A 213 7.34 15.43 2.16
CA GLY A 213 7.49 14.96 3.54
C GLY A 213 7.14 16.02 4.61
N THR A 214 6.83 17.24 4.19
CA THR A 214 6.24 18.28 5.04
C THR A 214 4.81 18.60 4.60
N ASP A 215 4.11 19.43 5.33
CA ASP A 215 2.75 19.86 5.00
C ASP A 215 2.67 20.86 3.84
N VAL A 216 3.82 21.36 3.37
CA VAL A 216 3.89 22.32 2.25
C VAL A 216 4.88 21.84 1.19
N ILE A 217 4.36 21.50 0.02
CA ILE A 217 5.17 21.15 -1.15
C ILE A 217 5.19 22.33 -2.13
N ARG A 218 6.39 22.69 -2.57
CA ARG A 218 6.64 23.78 -3.54
C ARG A 218 7.24 23.20 -4.80
N ILE A 219 6.62 23.50 -5.93
CA ILE A 219 7.01 23.00 -7.24
C ILE A 219 7.26 24.18 -8.16
N ARG A 220 8.39 24.19 -8.83
CA ARG A 220 8.64 25.08 -9.95
C ARG A 220 8.56 24.28 -11.23
N GLY A 221 7.65 24.64 -12.11
CA GLY A 221 7.45 23.94 -13.37
C GLY A 221 8.70 23.93 -14.25
N VAL A 222 8.87 22.83 -14.98
CA VAL A 222 9.99 22.63 -15.93
C VAL A 222 9.42 22.32 -17.30
N LYS A 223 10.18 22.65 -18.36
CA LYS A 223 9.73 22.44 -19.74
C LYS A 223 9.79 20.99 -20.20
N SER A 224 10.66 20.19 -19.60
CA SER A 224 10.85 18.79 -19.96
C SER A 224 11.50 18.01 -18.82
N LEU A 225 11.23 16.70 -18.80
CA LEU A 225 11.88 15.73 -17.93
C LEU A 225 12.78 14.82 -18.77
N HIS A 226 13.82 14.27 -18.16
CA HIS A 226 14.77 13.35 -18.81
C HIS A 226 14.71 11.95 -18.19
N GLY A 227 15.37 10.99 -18.83
CA GLY A 227 15.51 9.62 -18.32
C GLY A 227 16.40 9.54 -17.09
N THR A 228 16.16 8.51 -16.28
CA THR A 228 16.92 8.24 -15.06
C THR A 228 16.90 6.74 -14.74
N THR A 229 17.80 6.31 -13.86
CA THR A 229 17.67 5.03 -13.12
C THR A 229 17.35 5.33 -11.69
N TYR A 230 16.31 4.69 -11.14
CA TYR A 230 15.81 4.97 -9.80
C TYR A 230 15.41 3.69 -9.09
N SER A 231 15.74 3.56 -7.82
CA SER A 231 15.36 2.43 -6.98
C SER A 231 14.28 2.84 -6.00
N ILE A 232 13.17 2.10 -5.97
CA ILE A 232 12.03 2.33 -5.08
C ILE A 232 12.42 1.99 -3.64
N ILE A 233 11.95 2.79 -2.68
CA ILE A 233 12.14 2.51 -1.24
C ILE A 233 11.49 1.19 -0.83
N PRO A 234 11.97 0.53 0.26
CA PRO A 234 11.33 -0.67 0.80
C PRO A 234 9.94 -0.37 1.38
N ASP A 235 9.07 -1.39 1.34
CA ASP A 235 7.67 -1.27 1.79
C ASP A 235 7.56 -1.28 3.32
N GLN A 236 7.24 -0.13 3.90
CA GLN A 236 7.03 0.01 5.35
C GLN A 236 5.84 -0.81 5.87
N ILE A 237 4.83 -1.05 5.06
CA ILE A 237 3.64 -1.79 5.48
C ILE A 237 3.89 -3.30 5.43
N GLU A 238 4.62 -3.79 4.43
CA GLU A 238 5.10 -5.17 4.44
C GLU A 238 6.01 -5.41 5.64
N ALA A 239 6.99 -4.53 5.88
CA ALA A 239 7.88 -4.59 7.03
C ALA A 239 7.09 -4.62 8.35
N GLY A 240 6.17 -3.68 8.55
CA GLY A 240 5.32 -3.62 9.73
C GLY A 240 4.45 -4.87 9.90
N THR A 241 3.96 -5.46 8.82
CA THR A 241 3.19 -6.71 8.86
C THR A 241 4.03 -7.87 9.40
N PHE A 242 5.30 -8.02 8.97
CA PHE A 242 6.21 -9.04 9.51
C PHE A 242 6.65 -8.72 10.94
N MET A 243 6.83 -7.45 11.31
CA MET A 243 7.10 -7.05 12.69
C MET A 243 5.97 -7.46 13.64
N VAL A 244 4.72 -7.20 13.23
CA VAL A 244 3.52 -7.57 13.99
C VAL A 244 3.36 -9.08 14.04
N ALA A 245 3.60 -9.79 12.93
CA ALA A 245 3.54 -11.25 12.88
C ALA A 245 4.57 -11.90 13.84
N ALA A 246 5.80 -11.38 13.89
CA ALA A 246 6.82 -11.83 14.83
C ALA A 246 6.35 -11.65 16.29
N ALA A 247 5.80 -10.49 16.63
CA ALA A 247 5.31 -10.22 17.98
C ALA A 247 4.10 -11.11 18.35
N ALA A 248 3.13 -11.24 17.46
CA ALA A 248 1.92 -12.02 17.67
C ALA A 248 2.19 -13.52 17.85
N THR A 249 3.14 -14.08 17.09
CA THR A 249 3.53 -15.49 17.17
C THR A 249 4.57 -15.78 18.27
N ARG A 250 4.94 -14.77 19.08
CA ARG A 250 6.00 -14.86 20.08
C ARG A 250 7.35 -15.31 19.49
N GLY A 251 7.68 -14.77 18.34
CA GLY A 251 8.82 -15.13 17.53
C GLY A 251 10.05 -14.23 17.73
N ASN A 252 11.04 -14.47 16.88
CA ASN A 252 12.29 -13.70 16.80
C ASN A 252 12.68 -13.57 15.32
N VAL A 253 12.39 -12.42 14.71
CA VAL A 253 12.58 -12.20 13.28
C VAL A 253 13.43 -10.97 13.03
N LEU A 254 14.41 -11.08 12.14
CA LEU A 254 15.16 -9.97 11.56
C LEU A 254 14.51 -9.57 10.23
N ILE A 255 13.96 -8.38 10.19
CA ILE A 255 13.34 -7.78 9.01
C ILE A 255 14.38 -6.92 8.31
N LYS A 256 14.81 -7.32 7.11
CA LYS A 256 15.92 -6.71 6.34
C LYS A 256 15.39 -5.88 5.19
N ASN A 257 16.23 -4.98 4.68
CA ASN A 257 15.90 -4.04 3.64
C ASN A 257 14.72 -3.15 4.06
N VAL A 258 14.92 -2.39 5.13
CA VAL A 258 13.94 -1.43 5.65
C VAL A 258 14.60 -0.09 5.93
N ILE A 259 13.80 0.94 6.06
CA ILE A 259 14.22 2.26 6.54
C ILE A 259 13.56 2.43 7.92
N PRO A 260 14.31 2.25 9.04
CA PRO A 260 13.74 2.20 10.39
C PRO A 260 12.92 3.45 10.75
N THR A 261 13.33 4.64 10.29
CA THR A 261 12.59 5.88 10.52
C THR A 261 11.17 5.89 9.90
N HIS A 262 10.91 5.06 8.90
CA HIS A 262 9.57 4.89 8.36
C HIS A 262 8.67 4.01 9.23
N LEU A 263 9.24 3.30 10.20
CA LEU A 263 8.55 2.31 11.04
C LEU A 263 8.31 2.82 12.47
N GLU A 264 8.66 4.06 12.80
CA GLU A 264 8.65 4.61 14.17
C GLU A 264 7.30 4.42 14.89
N ALA A 265 6.19 4.71 14.22
CA ALA A 265 4.86 4.55 14.82
C ALA A 265 4.53 3.08 15.14
N ILE A 266 5.00 2.14 14.31
CA ILE A 266 4.82 0.70 14.49
C ILE A 266 5.75 0.20 15.61
N THR A 267 7.03 0.56 15.56
CA THR A 267 8.04 0.25 16.58
C THR A 267 7.58 0.71 17.96
N SER A 268 7.10 1.96 18.06
CA SER A 268 6.58 2.52 19.31
C SER A 268 5.46 1.66 19.88
N LYS A 269 4.46 1.31 19.07
CA LYS A 269 3.31 0.51 19.53
C LYS A 269 3.68 -0.93 19.88
N LEU A 270 4.58 -1.56 19.15
CA LEU A 270 5.09 -2.89 19.49
C LEU A 270 5.87 -2.87 20.82
N THR A 271 6.65 -1.82 21.06
CA THR A 271 7.37 -1.62 22.33
C THR A 271 6.39 -1.39 23.49
N ASP A 272 5.36 -0.55 23.30
CA ASP A 272 4.32 -0.29 24.30
C ASP A 272 3.65 -1.58 24.79
N ILE A 273 3.36 -2.51 23.87
CA ILE A 273 2.71 -3.80 24.20
C ILE A 273 3.69 -4.86 24.74
N GLY A 274 4.99 -4.56 24.78
CA GLY A 274 6.01 -5.38 25.44
C GLY A 274 6.83 -6.27 24.52
N ALA A 275 6.79 -6.08 23.20
CA ALA A 275 7.76 -6.66 22.28
C ALA A 275 9.11 -5.92 22.41
N THR A 276 10.21 -6.61 22.12
CA THR A 276 11.53 -6.00 22.01
C THR A 276 11.80 -5.70 20.54
N VAL A 277 12.07 -4.44 20.23
CA VAL A 277 12.43 -3.99 18.88
C VAL A 277 13.83 -3.40 18.90
N ILE A 278 14.73 -3.93 18.07
CA ILE A 278 16.11 -3.45 17.94
C ILE A 278 16.28 -2.96 16.49
N GLU A 279 16.62 -1.70 16.35
CA GLU A 279 16.86 -1.07 15.05
C GLU A 279 18.35 -1.09 14.70
N TYR A 280 18.63 -1.39 13.42
CA TYR A 280 19.94 -1.30 12.79
C TYR A 280 19.84 -0.32 11.61
N ASP A 281 20.91 -0.14 10.85
CA ASP A 281 20.93 0.85 9.76
C ASP A 281 19.88 0.56 8.68
N ASP A 282 19.71 -0.73 8.29
CA ASP A 282 18.82 -1.17 7.21
C ASP A 282 17.93 -2.36 7.59
N SER A 283 17.83 -2.65 8.87
CA SER A 283 17.06 -3.79 9.38
C SER A 283 16.51 -3.53 10.77
N VAL A 284 15.49 -4.30 11.13
CA VAL A 284 14.85 -4.25 12.46
C VAL A 284 14.64 -5.66 12.95
N ARG A 285 15.06 -5.94 14.18
CA ARG A 285 14.78 -7.21 14.84
C ARG A 285 13.62 -7.06 15.82
N VAL A 286 12.62 -7.93 15.69
CA VAL A 286 11.48 -8.00 16.62
C VAL A 286 11.53 -9.33 17.35
N MET A 287 11.46 -9.27 18.67
CA MET A 287 11.46 -10.43 19.57
C MET A 287 10.31 -10.32 20.57
N CYS A 288 9.63 -11.42 20.78
CA CYS A 288 8.61 -11.54 21.82
C CYS A 288 8.63 -12.97 22.37
N ASN A 289 8.59 -13.15 23.70
CA ASN A 289 8.55 -14.47 24.35
C ASN A 289 7.46 -14.58 25.42
N LYS A 290 6.60 -13.57 25.51
CA LYS A 290 5.52 -13.49 26.50
C LYS A 290 4.24 -12.95 25.89
N ARG A 291 3.13 -13.10 26.62
CA ARG A 291 1.86 -12.50 26.24
C ARG A 291 1.98 -10.97 26.23
N LEU A 292 1.51 -10.36 25.17
CA LEU A 292 1.55 -8.92 24.97
C LEU A 292 0.55 -8.20 25.89
N LYS A 293 0.82 -6.94 26.16
CA LYS A 293 -0.05 -6.05 26.96
C LYS A 293 -1.06 -5.35 26.06
N ALA A 294 -2.19 -4.97 26.63
CA ALA A 294 -3.17 -4.12 25.95
C ALA A 294 -2.62 -2.69 25.75
N THR A 295 -3.05 -2.04 24.68
CA THR A 295 -2.81 -0.61 24.42
C THR A 295 -3.90 -0.04 23.50
N ASN A 296 -3.94 1.28 23.40
CA ASN A 296 -4.85 1.97 22.49
C ASN A 296 -4.12 2.45 21.25
N ILE A 297 -4.80 2.33 20.10
CA ILE A 297 -4.32 2.81 18.81
C ILE A 297 -5.35 3.72 18.18
N LYS A 298 -4.86 4.79 17.57
CA LYS A 298 -5.64 5.65 16.70
C LYS A 298 -4.89 5.79 15.38
N THR A 299 -5.55 5.47 14.26
CA THR A 299 -4.97 5.71 12.95
C THR A 299 -4.98 7.20 12.63
N LEU A 300 -3.88 7.68 12.08
CA LEU A 300 -3.66 9.08 11.72
C LEU A 300 -2.82 9.15 10.45
N PRO A 301 -2.90 10.27 9.70
CA PRO A 301 -1.93 10.54 8.64
C PRO A 301 -0.49 10.47 9.16
N TYR A 302 0.45 10.10 8.29
CA TYR A 302 1.87 10.01 8.64
C TYR A 302 2.38 11.32 9.28
N PRO A 303 3.18 11.31 10.36
CA PRO A 303 3.86 10.14 10.96
C PRO A 303 3.04 9.39 12.03
N GLY A 304 1.72 9.57 12.09
CA GLY A 304 0.87 8.81 12.99
C GLY A 304 0.77 7.33 12.59
N PHE A 305 0.05 6.53 13.40
CA PHE A 305 -0.10 5.10 13.15
C PHE A 305 -0.89 4.86 11.84
N PRO A 306 -0.30 4.14 10.87
CA PRO A 306 -0.90 4.04 9.54
C PRO A 306 -2.15 3.15 9.53
N THR A 307 -3.20 3.61 8.85
CA THR A 307 -4.43 2.83 8.66
C THR A 307 -4.18 1.47 7.98
N ASP A 308 -3.15 1.35 7.14
CA ASP A 308 -2.76 0.10 6.48
C ASP A 308 -2.16 -0.93 7.45
N MET A 309 -1.84 -0.56 8.68
CA MET A 309 -1.40 -1.45 9.75
C MET A 309 -2.49 -1.73 10.80
N GLN A 310 -3.64 -1.09 10.69
CA GLN A 310 -4.72 -1.22 11.67
C GLN A 310 -5.22 -2.66 11.82
N PRO A 311 -5.56 -3.41 10.74
CA PRO A 311 -6.04 -4.78 10.88
C PRO A 311 -5.01 -5.73 11.52
N GLN A 312 -3.73 -5.66 11.11
CA GLN A 312 -2.67 -6.50 11.64
C GLN A 312 -2.46 -6.26 13.15
N MET A 313 -2.45 -4.99 13.53
CA MET A 313 -2.28 -4.65 14.95
C MET A 313 -3.50 -5.01 15.78
N ALA A 314 -4.71 -4.88 15.25
CA ALA A 314 -5.94 -5.30 15.92
C ALA A 314 -5.94 -6.81 16.22
N VAL A 315 -5.46 -7.65 15.30
CA VAL A 315 -5.26 -9.09 15.56
C VAL A 315 -4.34 -9.31 16.76
N THR A 316 -3.22 -8.60 16.81
CA THR A 316 -2.25 -8.70 17.90
C THR A 316 -2.81 -8.23 19.23
N LEU A 317 -3.58 -7.15 19.24
CA LEU A 317 -4.25 -6.62 20.42
C LEU A 317 -5.38 -7.53 20.91
N ALA A 318 -6.06 -8.25 20.00
CA ALA A 318 -7.06 -9.26 20.38
C ALA A 318 -6.45 -10.47 21.12
N LEU A 319 -5.12 -10.62 21.10
CA LEU A 319 -4.36 -11.64 21.86
C LEU A 319 -3.72 -11.07 23.13
N SER A 320 -3.80 -9.78 23.36
CA SER A 320 -3.15 -9.10 24.48
C SER A 320 -3.78 -9.46 25.83
N ASN A 321 -3.09 -9.15 26.92
CA ASN A 321 -3.63 -9.26 28.25
C ASN A 321 -4.33 -7.95 28.63
N GLY A 322 -5.65 -7.94 28.63
CA GLY A 322 -6.51 -6.79 28.92
C GLY A 322 -7.35 -6.32 27.74
N THR A 323 -7.96 -5.17 27.89
CA THR A 323 -8.82 -4.55 26.87
C THR A 323 -8.05 -3.46 26.11
N SER A 324 -8.11 -3.50 24.80
CA SER A 324 -7.52 -2.52 23.88
C SER A 324 -8.60 -1.77 23.12
N ILE A 325 -8.30 -0.55 22.69
CA ILE A 325 -9.18 0.27 21.87
C ILE A 325 -8.44 0.63 20.58
N VAL A 326 -9.09 0.37 19.44
CA VAL A 326 -8.60 0.75 18.11
C VAL A 326 -9.58 1.73 17.49
N THR A 327 -9.15 2.97 17.27
CA THR A 327 -9.93 4.01 16.60
C THR A 327 -9.44 4.21 15.19
N GLU A 328 -10.29 4.01 14.19
CA GLU A 328 -10.02 4.24 12.78
C GLU A 328 -10.48 5.64 12.38
N SER A 329 -9.55 6.52 12.03
CA SER A 329 -9.85 7.92 11.72
C SER A 329 -9.73 8.25 10.22
N ILE A 330 -9.34 7.28 9.38
CA ILE A 330 -9.08 7.50 7.96
C ILE A 330 -10.21 6.95 7.09
N PHE A 331 -10.71 5.73 7.40
CA PHE A 331 -11.73 5.06 6.59
C PHE A 331 -12.89 4.56 7.44
N GLU A 332 -14.11 4.74 6.95
CA GLU A 332 -15.34 4.43 7.71
C GLU A 332 -15.61 2.93 7.82
N ASN A 333 -15.11 2.11 6.87
CA ASN A 333 -15.50 0.71 6.74
C ASN A 333 -14.28 -0.24 6.84
N ARG A 334 -13.37 0.02 7.81
CA ARG A 334 -12.10 -0.70 7.94
C ARG A 334 -12.14 -1.89 8.90
N PHE A 335 -13.28 -2.18 9.56
CA PHE A 335 -13.41 -3.27 10.53
C PHE A 335 -14.08 -4.54 9.97
N LYS A 336 -14.13 -4.74 8.66
CA LYS A 336 -14.77 -5.91 8.03
C LYS A 336 -14.17 -7.25 8.46
N TYR A 337 -12.89 -7.28 8.82
CA TYR A 337 -12.21 -8.47 9.31
C TYR A 337 -12.71 -8.94 10.69
N VAL A 338 -13.41 -8.10 11.45
CA VAL A 338 -13.89 -8.42 12.81
C VAL A 338 -14.83 -9.62 12.80
N ALA A 339 -15.73 -9.70 11.81
CA ALA A 339 -16.62 -10.86 11.68
C ALA A 339 -15.83 -12.18 11.50
N GLU A 340 -14.77 -12.15 10.71
CA GLU A 340 -13.92 -13.31 10.48
C GLU A 340 -13.10 -13.68 11.72
N LEU A 341 -12.54 -12.68 12.43
CA LEU A 341 -11.84 -12.91 13.71
C LEU A 341 -12.77 -13.45 14.80
N SER A 342 -14.02 -13.02 14.84
CA SER A 342 -15.01 -13.56 15.78
C SER A 342 -15.26 -15.06 15.56
N ARG A 343 -15.21 -15.53 14.31
CA ARG A 343 -15.25 -16.97 13.99
C ARG A 343 -14.03 -17.74 14.51
N MET A 344 -12.92 -17.05 14.70
CA MET A 344 -11.70 -17.61 15.30
C MET A 344 -11.66 -17.47 16.84
N GLY A 345 -12.75 -16.97 17.45
CA GLY A 345 -12.87 -16.83 18.91
C GLY A 345 -12.38 -15.49 19.46
N ALA A 346 -12.16 -14.49 18.63
CA ALA A 346 -11.84 -13.14 19.10
C ALA A 346 -13.08 -12.46 19.73
N HIS A 347 -12.84 -11.69 20.78
CA HIS A 347 -13.86 -10.89 21.44
C HIS A 347 -13.69 -9.42 21.07
N ILE A 348 -14.38 -9.00 20.01
CA ILE A 348 -14.28 -7.64 19.47
C ILE A 348 -15.68 -7.06 19.29
N ARG A 349 -15.88 -5.85 19.80
CA ARG A 349 -17.08 -5.05 19.60
C ARG A 349 -16.74 -3.78 18.85
N VAL A 350 -17.47 -3.48 17.79
CA VAL A 350 -17.29 -2.27 16.97
C VAL A 350 -18.44 -1.29 17.24
N GLU A 351 -18.09 -0.07 17.58
CA GLU A 351 -19.01 1.04 17.80
C GLU A 351 -18.56 2.24 16.97
N GLY A 352 -19.26 2.51 15.87
CA GLY A 352 -18.87 3.56 14.92
C GLY A 352 -17.48 3.29 14.31
N ASN A 353 -16.54 4.19 14.54
CA ASN A 353 -15.16 4.09 14.07
C ASN A 353 -14.19 3.48 15.11
N THR A 354 -14.70 2.85 16.14
CA THR A 354 -13.90 2.35 17.26
C THR A 354 -14.19 0.87 17.49
N ALA A 355 -13.13 0.06 17.60
CA ALA A 355 -13.20 -1.32 18.02
C ALA A 355 -12.67 -1.47 19.45
N ILE A 356 -13.41 -2.18 20.29
CA ILE A 356 -13.04 -2.56 21.65
C ILE A 356 -12.70 -4.04 21.61
N LEU A 357 -11.46 -4.39 21.98
CA LEU A 357 -10.92 -5.73 21.89
C LEU A 357 -10.60 -6.25 23.29
N ASP A 358 -11.34 -7.27 23.73
CA ASP A 358 -11.04 -8.00 24.96
C ASP A 358 -10.11 -9.17 24.61
N GLY A 359 -8.89 -9.11 25.10
CA GLY A 359 -7.82 -10.03 24.67
C GLY A 359 -8.06 -11.47 25.12
N VAL A 360 -7.96 -12.41 24.17
CA VAL A 360 -8.00 -13.86 24.41
C VAL A 360 -6.57 -14.43 24.44
N GLU A 361 -6.37 -15.62 24.98
CA GLU A 361 -5.02 -16.24 25.03
C GLU A 361 -4.55 -16.75 23.68
N THR A 362 -5.47 -17.25 22.87
CA THR A 362 -5.22 -17.79 21.54
C THR A 362 -6.50 -17.77 20.73
N PHE A 363 -6.37 -17.93 19.42
CA PHE A 363 -7.47 -18.14 18.50
C PHE A 363 -7.68 -19.65 18.25
N THR A 364 -8.87 -20.00 17.78
CA THR A 364 -9.18 -21.34 17.26
C THR A 364 -9.07 -21.35 15.74
N GLY A 365 -8.69 -22.50 15.17
CA GLY A 365 -8.64 -22.67 13.73
C GLY A 365 -10.03 -22.51 13.10
N ALA A 366 -10.10 -21.81 11.97
CA ALA A 366 -11.34 -21.58 11.24
C ALA A 366 -11.10 -21.38 9.73
N ASN A 367 -12.18 -21.51 8.96
CA ASN A 367 -12.20 -21.09 7.57
C ASN A 367 -12.66 -19.64 7.51
N VAL A 368 -11.81 -18.75 7.01
CA VAL A 368 -12.03 -17.30 6.95
C VAL A 368 -11.77 -16.78 5.54
N ALA A 369 -12.37 -15.66 5.19
CA ALA A 369 -12.21 -15.03 3.89
C ALA A 369 -11.57 -13.64 4.01
N ALA A 370 -10.58 -13.36 3.17
CA ALA A 370 -9.96 -12.04 3.12
C ALA A 370 -10.94 -11.00 2.55
N PRO A 371 -11.38 -10.00 3.32
CA PRO A 371 -12.30 -8.99 2.80
C PRO A 371 -11.59 -7.91 1.98
N ASP A 372 -10.30 -7.69 2.25
CA ASP A 372 -9.42 -6.77 1.55
C ASP A 372 -7.94 -7.17 1.73
N LEU A 373 -7.04 -6.39 1.12
CA LEU A 373 -5.59 -6.62 1.13
C LEU A 373 -5.01 -6.73 2.56
N ARG A 374 -5.26 -5.74 3.42
CA ARG A 374 -4.62 -5.63 4.74
C ARG A 374 -5.32 -6.52 5.77
N ALA A 375 -6.63 -6.57 5.71
CA ALA A 375 -7.41 -7.51 6.52
C ALA A 375 -7.07 -8.97 6.19
N GLY A 376 -6.83 -9.29 4.91
CA GLY A 376 -6.39 -10.63 4.50
C GLY A 376 -5.05 -11.01 5.13
N ALA A 377 -4.05 -10.12 5.10
CA ALA A 377 -2.77 -10.35 5.76
C ALA A 377 -2.93 -10.50 7.29
N ALA A 378 -3.80 -9.71 7.90
CA ALA A 378 -4.12 -9.81 9.32
C ALA A 378 -4.74 -11.16 9.68
N LEU A 379 -5.65 -11.69 8.85
CA LEU A 379 -6.24 -13.02 9.05
C LEU A 379 -5.22 -14.15 8.89
N VAL A 380 -4.21 -13.98 8.03
CA VAL A 380 -3.08 -14.92 7.96
C VAL A 380 -2.30 -14.90 9.29
N ILE A 381 -2.02 -13.73 9.85
CA ILE A 381 -1.37 -13.62 11.17
C ILE A 381 -2.22 -14.30 12.25
N ALA A 382 -3.54 -14.09 12.26
CA ALA A 382 -4.45 -14.75 13.19
C ALA A 382 -4.39 -16.29 13.05
N ALA A 383 -4.36 -16.80 11.82
CA ALA A 383 -4.23 -18.23 11.54
C ALA A 383 -2.87 -18.81 11.99
N LEU A 384 -1.78 -18.04 11.90
CA LEU A 384 -0.46 -18.46 12.40
C LEU A 384 -0.42 -18.62 13.92
N VAL A 385 -1.24 -17.87 14.64
CA VAL A 385 -1.35 -17.94 16.12
C VAL A 385 -2.36 -18.98 16.59
N ALA A 386 -3.35 -19.32 15.75
CA ALA A 386 -4.42 -20.24 16.11
C ALA A 386 -3.90 -21.63 16.52
N ASN A 387 -4.60 -22.29 17.42
CA ASN A 387 -4.17 -23.60 17.95
C ASN A 387 -4.33 -24.77 16.96
N ASP A 388 -5.02 -24.56 15.82
CA ASP A 388 -5.35 -25.61 14.88
C ASP A 388 -5.23 -25.13 13.43
N PHE A 389 -5.70 -25.93 12.49
CA PHE A 389 -5.73 -25.59 11.08
C PHE A 389 -6.74 -24.48 10.77
N SER A 390 -6.30 -23.54 9.95
CA SER A 390 -7.15 -22.51 9.36
C SER A 390 -7.00 -22.52 7.84
N THR A 391 -8.05 -22.07 7.15
CA THR A 391 -7.95 -21.71 5.74
C THR A 391 -8.29 -20.23 5.56
N VAL A 392 -7.52 -19.53 4.73
CA VAL A 392 -7.79 -18.14 4.34
C VAL A 392 -8.12 -18.14 2.86
N CYS A 393 -9.37 -17.87 2.54
CA CYS A 393 -9.87 -17.77 1.16
C CYS A 393 -9.67 -16.36 0.61
N ASP A 394 -9.95 -16.17 -0.69
CA ASP A 394 -9.86 -14.89 -1.40
C ASP A 394 -8.47 -14.23 -1.32
N ILE A 395 -7.42 -15.04 -1.30
CA ILE A 395 -6.03 -14.56 -1.21
C ILE A 395 -5.61 -13.67 -2.39
N LYS A 396 -6.40 -13.62 -3.46
CA LYS A 396 -6.26 -12.64 -4.55
C LYS A 396 -6.16 -11.18 -4.06
N TYR A 397 -6.79 -10.86 -2.92
CA TYR A 397 -6.67 -9.55 -2.30
C TYR A 397 -5.30 -9.35 -1.64
N ILE A 398 -4.74 -10.38 -1.00
CA ILE A 398 -3.41 -10.35 -0.38
C ILE A 398 -2.33 -10.18 -1.47
N GLN A 399 -2.45 -10.90 -2.58
CA GLN A 399 -1.53 -10.85 -3.72
C GLN A 399 -1.47 -9.49 -4.44
N ARG A 400 -2.39 -8.59 -4.13
CA ARG A 400 -2.35 -7.21 -4.64
C ARG A 400 -1.19 -6.40 -4.09
N GLY A 401 -0.67 -6.73 -2.92
CA GLY A 401 0.33 -5.92 -2.24
C GLY A 401 1.38 -6.66 -1.42
N TYR A 402 1.30 -7.98 -1.31
CA TYR A 402 2.33 -8.80 -0.67
C TYR A 402 2.90 -9.78 -1.69
N GLU A 403 4.19 -9.65 -1.93
CA GLU A 403 4.92 -10.51 -2.85
C GLU A 403 5.36 -11.80 -2.15
N LYS A 404 5.02 -12.98 -2.72
CA LYS A 404 5.43 -14.29 -2.21
C LYS A 404 5.21 -14.43 -0.70
N PHE A 405 4.05 -13.95 -0.21
CA PHE A 405 3.77 -13.81 1.22
C PHE A 405 3.86 -15.15 1.98
N ASP A 406 3.29 -16.20 1.41
CA ASP A 406 3.37 -17.55 1.97
C ASP A 406 4.80 -18.13 1.93
N GLU A 407 5.57 -17.85 0.89
CA GLU A 407 6.96 -18.29 0.78
C GLU A 407 7.85 -17.61 1.83
N LYS A 408 7.69 -16.30 2.02
CA LYS A 408 8.39 -15.54 3.06
C LYS A 408 8.04 -16.05 4.46
N LEU A 409 6.76 -16.34 4.73
CA LEU A 409 6.33 -16.92 6.00
C LEU A 409 6.88 -18.33 6.22
N ARG A 410 6.90 -19.18 5.18
CA ARG A 410 7.56 -20.51 5.26
C ARG A 410 9.05 -20.38 5.58
N GLY A 411 9.73 -19.41 4.99
CA GLY A 411 11.12 -19.10 5.30
C GLY A 411 11.36 -18.75 6.77
N LEU A 412 10.33 -18.27 7.46
CA LEU A 412 10.33 -17.98 8.91
C LEU A 412 9.81 -19.15 9.76
N GLY A 413 9.62 -20.34 9.19
CA GLY A 413 9.18 -21.53 9.89
C GLY A 413 7.66 -21.75 9.98
N ALA A 414 6.86 -20.89 9.35
CA ALA A 414 5.41 -21.08 9.30
C ALA A 414 5.03 -22.33 8.51
N LEU A 415 4.00 -23.03 9.00
CA LEU A 415 3.36 -24.11 8.27
C LEU A 415 2.19 -23.53 7.47
N ILE A 416 2.49 -23.07 6.28
CA ILE A 416 1.53 -22.44 5.35
C ILE A 416 1.77 -22.95 3.93
N GLU A 417 0.69 -23.19 3.20
CA GLU A 417 0.74 -23.60 1.79
C GLU A 417 -0.41 -22.96 1.01
N LYS A 418 -0.10 -22.56 -0.21
CA LYS A 418 -1.11 -22.12 -1.18
C LYS A 418 -1.67 -23.35 -1.89
N VAL A 419 -2.99 -23.51 -1.85
CA VAL A 419 -3.72 -24.68 -2.38
C VAL A 419 -4.96 -24.22 -3.17
N GLU A 420 -5.41 -25.06 -4.10
CA GLU A 420 -6.58 -24.78 -4.94
C GLU A 420 -7.74 -25.76 -4.68
N THR A 421 -7.46 -26.92 -4.12
CA THR A 421 -8.41 -28.04 -3.96
C THR A 421 -8.47 -28.58 -2.54
N ASP A 422 -9.61 -29.12 -2.16
CA ASP A 422 -9.79 -29.79 -0.86
C ASP A 422 -8.83 -30.98 -0.68
N LYS A 423 -8.47 -31.67 -1.77
CA LYS A 423 -7.50 -32.74 -1.74
C LYS A 423 -6.12 -32.30 -1.33
N GLU A 424 -5.69 -31.10 -1.77
CA GLU A 424 -4.42 -30.49 -1.35
C GLU A 424 -4.46 -30.06 0.12
N ILE A 425 -5.60 -29.53 0.59
CA ILE A 425 -5.80 -29.24 2.02
C ILE A 425 -5.61 -30.52 2.85
N GLN A 426 -6.24 -31.63 2.45
CA GLN A 426 -6.10 -32.89 3.18
C GLN A 426 -4.66 -33.41 3.16
N LYS A 427 -3.98 -33.33 2.02
CA LYS A 427 -2.56 -33.70 1.93
C LYS A 427 -1.68 -32.85 2.86
N PHE A 428 -1.91 -31.55 2.91
CA PHE A 428 -1.19 -30.66 3.83
C PHE A 428 -1.43 -31.06 5.28
N LYS A 429 -2.70 -31.26 5.67
CA LYS A 429 -3.08 -31.68 7.02
C LYS A 429 -2.41 -32.99 7.44
N LEU A 430 -2.37 -33.99 6.56
CA LEU A 430 -1.69 -35.27 6.82
C LEU A 430 -0.17 -35.17 6.95
N ARG A 431 0.45 -34.16 6.28
CA ARG A 431 1.91 -33.97 6.32
C ARG A 431 2.39 -33.26 7.57
N VAL A 432 1.58 -32.35 8.12
CA VAL A 432 1.98 -31.45 9.22
C VAL A 432 1.18 -31.65 10.51
N GLY A 433 0.18 -32.53 10.48
CA GLY A 433 -0.77 -32.85 11.56
C GLY A 433 -0.24 -33.70 12.70
#